data_f11fefa8efd6871fd55f837c26d29de4
#
_entry.id   f11fefa8efd6871fd55f837c26d29de4
#
_cell.length_a   1.000
_cell.length_b   1.000
_cell.length_c   1.000
_cell.angle_alpha   90.00
_cell.angle_beta   90.00
_cell.angle_gamma   90.00
#
_symmetry.space_group_name_H-M   'P 1'
#
loop_
_entity.id
_entity.type
_entity.pdbx_description
1 polymer ?
#
loop_
_entity_poly.entity_id
_entity_poly.type
_entity_poly.pdbx_seq_one_letter_code
_entity_poly.pdbx_strand_id
1 'polypeptide(L)'
;MMQKRLLSISKPRADSALPINSWSGPALKRMPRSKDKQTDADVSHVKAVATASAVTTANEIFADTPAKTLYKRSTHPTSVPLSKIFSNNFPLSLPESIQHFRLRHNPLKFQHDLLATLPFYPHVDARNGRTSEVLQVPIDSKGNYINEFVIYPEGKSQADSANMKHLLMVHGYGAGLGFYLKNFEAIATRKDWCIHAIDLFGYGCSSRPHFHPQNLAQVEDWFHHSFKNWFDQKNIRKENFLVMAHSMGAYLMATYGILRDPSFCKKLLMVSPGAVIKHRNQVNVPAYFQKLWERNMSPFSIVRKAGLLGSKLVSGWSSRRFAKLDSKEAELLHTYAYGIFQARGSGEYMLNFLLAPGADARFPLVERGIHKLKCDLSWWYGEEDWMDRKGGELCSRIVNGYHKTTKSTVDIFKHSGHHIYLDNIEMFNNAVLQEMDRISIE
;
A
#
# COMPACT_ATOMS: atom_id res chain seq x y z
N MET A 1 38.94 50.34 14.82
CA MET A 1 39.22 49.75 16.13
C MET A 1 37.98 49.00 16.59
N MET A 2 38.00 47.66 16.48
CA MET A 2 37.29 46.74 17.36
C MET A 2 37.73 45.31 17.01
N GLN A 3 38.13 44.60 18.05
CA GLN A 3 38.91 43.38 18.06
C GLN A 3 38.15 42.15 17.59
N LYS A 4 38.83 41.32 16.76
CA LYS A 4 38.53 39.91 16.52
C LYS A 4 38.74 39.09 17.78
N ARG A 5 37.73 38.32 18.23
CA ARG A 5 37.95 37.20 19.16
C ARG A 5 37.80 35.88 18.39
N LEU A 6 38.91 35.18 18.29
CA LEU A 6 39.00 33.77 17.90
C LEU A 6 38.64 32.92 19.13
N LEU A 7 37.68 32.03 18.99
CA LEU A 7 37.42 30.96 19.95
C LEU A 7 38.00 29.65 19.39
N SER A 8 38.99 29.13 20.08
CA SER A 8 39.64 27.85 19.86
C SER A 8 38.72 26.71 20.30
N ILE A 9 38.46 25.74 19.46
CA ILE A 9 37.80 24.50 19.78
C ILE A 9 38.87 23.44 20.05
N SER A 10 39.00 23.01 21.30
CA SER A 10 39.87 21.90 21.73
C SER A 10 39.22 20.56 21.44
N LYS A 11 39.99 19.63 20.84
CA LYS A 11 39.68 18.19 20.68
C LYS A 11 39.68 17.48 22.04
N PRO A 12 38.76 16.56 22.32
CA PRO A 12 38.90 15.62 23.42
C PRO A 12 39.78 14.43 23.03
N ARG A 13 40.65 14.05 23.93
CA ARG A 13 41.54 12.90 23.89
C ARG A 13 40.77 11.58 24.05
N ALA A 14 41.21 10.55 23.31
CA ALA A 14 40.92 9.16 23.60
C ALA A 14 41.66 8.75 24.86
N ASP A 15 40.98 8.05 25.76
CA ASP A 15 41.52 6.92 26.55
C ASP A 15 40.50 6.44 27.59
N SER A 16 40.23 5.19 27.55
CA SER A 16 40.11 4.18 28.62
C SER A 16 38.97 3.18 28.36
N ALA A 17 39.42 2.00 27.97
CA ALA A 17 38.65 0.77 27.97
C ALA A 17 38.27 0.38 29.40
N LEU A 18 37.01 0.02 29.66
CA LEU A 18 36.55 -0.67 30.84
C LEU A 18 36.07 -2.08 30.49
N PRO A 19 36.22 -3.07 31.38
CA PRO A 19 36.18 -4.50 31.07
C PRO A 19 34.76 -5.04 30.93
N ILE A 20 34.63 -6.04 30.05
CA ILE A 20 33.43 -6.85 29.80
C ILE A 20 33.13 -7.67 31.08
N ASN A 21 32.05 -7.35 31.79
CA ASN A 21 31.48 -8.21 32.80
C ASN A 21 30.49 -9.18 32.19
N SER A 22 30.84 -10.47 32.30
CA SER A 22 30.01 -11.63 31.98
C SER A 22 28.75 -11.67 32.88
N TRP A 23 27.58 -11.53 32.30
CA TRP A 23 26.30 -11.78 32.97
C TRP A 23 25.85 -13.22 32.71
N SER A 24 26.02 -14.08 33.75
CA SER A 24 25.43 -15.42 33.82
C SER A 24 23.97 -15.26 34.30
N GLY A 25 23.00 -15.41 33.39
CA GLY A 25 21.56 -15.48 33.71
C GLY A 25 21.20 -16.83 34.34
N PRO A 26 20.16 -16.88 35.20
CA PRO A 26 19.80 -18.11 35.92
C PRO A 26 19.15 -19.15 35.01
N ALA A 27 19.53 -20.43 35.25
CA ALA A 27 19.04 -21.62 34.57
C ALA A 27 17.50 -21.76 34.68
N LEU A 28 16.80 -21.82 33.54
CA LEU A 28 15.40 -22.19 33.45
C LEU A 28 15.21 -23.66 33.82
N LYS A 29 14.54 -23.92 34.94
CA LYS A 29 14.09 -25.25 35.36
C LYS A 29 13.06 -25.75 34.35
N ARG A 30 13.33 -26.92 33.74
CA ARG A 30 12.36 -27.64 32.90
C ARG A 30 11.18 -28.09 33.75
N MET A 31 9.96 -27.62 33.36
CA MET A 31 8.70 -28.22 33.84
C MET A 31 8.41 -29.52 33.09
N PRO A 32 7.75 -30.50 33.73
CA PRO A 32 7.47 -31.80 33.13
C PRO A 32 6.41 -31.69 32.03
N ARG A 33 6.63 -32.36 30.90
CA ARG A 33 5.68 -32.53 29.81
C ARG A 33 4.49 -33.37 30.29
N SER A 34 3.30 -32.80 30.30
CA SER A 34 2.04 -33.58 30.33
C SER A 34 1.85 -34.25 28.96
N LYS A 35 1.60 -35.55 29.00
CA LYS A 35 1.29 -36.36 27.82
C LYS A 35 -0.21 -36.23 27.53
N ASP A 36 -0.61 -35.27 26.68
CA ASP A 36 -1.89 -35.32 26.00
C ASP A 36 -1.66 -35.66 24.53
N LYS A 37 -1.85 -36.96 24.23
CA LYS A 37 -1.79 -37.53 22.88
C LYS A 37 -3.18 -37.53 22.22
N GLN A 38 -3.83 -36.39 22.07
CA GLN A 38 -5.14 -36.39 21.39
C GLN A 38 -5.41 -35.19 20.46
N THR A 39 -4.48 -34.27 20.28
CA THR A 39 -4.73 -33.04 19.49
C THR A 39 -4.00 -32.96 18.15
N ASP A 40 -2.97 -33.77 17.90
CA ASP A 40 -2.20 -33.67 16.66
C ASP A 40 -2.81 -34.38 15.45
N ALA A 41 -3.65 -35.40 15.68
CA ALA A 41 -4.34 -36.13 14.62
C ALA A 41 -5.50 -35.33 14.03
N ASP A 42 -6.28 -34.61 14.84
CA ASP A 42 -7.39 -33.77 14.38
C ASP A 42 -6.92 -32.52 13.61
N VAL A 43 -5.83 -31.90 14.05
CA VAL A 43 -5.28 -30.72 13.35
C VAL A 43 -4.65 -31.08 12.02
N SER A 44 -4.04 -32.27 11.89
CA SER A 44 -3.50 -32.76 10.61
C SER A 44 -4.59 -33.14 9.63
N HIS A 45 -5.70 -33.73 10.10
CA HIS A 45 -6.83 -34.11 9.26
C HIS A 45 -7.61 -32.88 8.75
N VAL A 46 -7.83 -31.87 9.59
CA VAL A 46 -8.47 -30.60 9.19
C VAL A 46 -7.59 -29.83 8.21
N LYS A 47 -6.26 -29.82 8.41
CA LYS A 47 -5.33 -29.23 7.44
C LYS A 47 -5.32 -29.98 6.10
N ALA A 48 -5.34 -31.30 6.10
CA ALA A 48 -5.37 -32.10 4.89
C ALA A 48 -6.68 -31.95 4.13
N VAL A 49 -7.82 -31.91 4.82
CA VAL A 49 -9.14 -31.72 4.20
C VAL A 49 -9.31 -30.31 3.65
N ALA A 50 -8.86 -29.27 4.37
CA ALA A 50 -8.92 -27.90 3.89
C ALA A 50 -8.00 -27.66 2.68
N THR A 51 -6.81 -28.28 2.67
CA THR A 51 -5.87 -28.19 1.53
C THR A 51 -6.37 -29.02 0.35
N ALA A 52 -6.91 -30.21 0.58
CA ALA A 52 -7.49 -31.05 -0.46
C ALA A 52 -8.75 -30.41 -1.08
N SER A 53 -9.64 -29.85 -0.26
CA SER A 53 -10.83 -29.12 -0.75
C SER A 53 -10.45 -27.89 -1.56
N ALA A 54 -9.46 -27.10 -1.13
CA ALA A 54 -8.98 -25.94 -1.87
C ALA A 54 -8.31 -26.34 -3.21
N VAL A 55 -7.57 -27.45 -3.24
CA VAL A 55 -6.95 -28.00 -4.46
C VAL A 55 -8.01 -28.58 -5.39
N THR A 56 -9.01 -29.29 -4.88
CA THR A 56 -10.11 -29.84 -5.68
C THR A 56 -10.95 -28.71 -6.29
N THR A 57 -11.31 -27.70 -5.49
CA THR A 57 -12.07 -26.54 -5.96
C THR A 57 -11.25 -25.71 -6.96
N ALA A 58 -9.95 -25.56 -6.76
CA ALA A 58 -9.07 -24.91 -7.72
C ALA A 58 -9.02 -25.68 -9.07
N ASN A 59 -8.94 -27.02 -9.04
CA ASN A 59 -8.93 -27.85 -10.23
C ASN A 59 -10.26 -27.80 -11.00
N GLU A 60 -11.41 -27.76 -10.31
CA GLU A 60 -12.73 -27.63 -10.94
C GLU A 60 -12.91 -26.26 -11.61
N ILE A 61 -12.48 -25.17 -10.97
CA ILE A 61 -12.53 -23.81 -11.55
C ILE A 61 -11.68 -23.71 -12.80
N PHE A 62 -10.60 -24.47 -12.86
CA PHE A 62 -9.67 -24.46 -13.99
C PHE A 62 -10.06 -25.42 -15.10
N ALA A 63 -10.90 -26.44 -14.85
CA ALA A 63 -11.34 -27.38 -15.85
C ALA A 63 -12.29 -26.78 -16.91
N ASP A 64 -13.15 -25.84 -16.50
CA ASP A 64 -14.18 -25.23 -17.36
C ASP A 64 -13.73 -24.00 -18.16
N THR A 65 -12.45 -23.68 -18.19
CA THR A 65 -11.98 -22.51 -18.95
C THR A 65 -11.37 -22.95 -20.27
N PRO A 66 -11.98 -22.63 -21.43
CA PRO A 66 -11.34 -22.88 -22.71
C PRO A 66 -10.00 -22.16 -22.78
N ALA A 67 -8.98 -22.86 -23.30
CA ALA A 67 -7.58 -22.44 -23.35
C ALA A 67 -7.29 -21.14 -24.16
N LYS A 68 -8.30 -20.37 -24.53
CA LYS A 68 -8.24 -19.19 -25.40
C LYS A 68 -8.95 -17.96 -24.88
N THR A 69 -9.11 -17.77 -23.58
CA THR A 69 -9.31 -16.40 -23.10
C THR A 69 -7.93 -15.74 -23.00
N LEU A 70 -7.38 -15.42 -24.17
CA LEU A 70 -6.34 -14.41 -24.30
C LEU A 70 -6.85 -13.17 -23.57
N TYR A 71 -6.13 -12.74 -22.52
CA TYR A 71 -6.28 -11.40 -22.00
C TYR A 71 -6.32 -10.44 -23.19
N LYS A 72 -7.45 -9.78 -23.43
CA LYS A 72 -7.47 -8.64 -24.34
C LYS A 72 -6.46 -7.68 -23.76
N ARG A 73 -5.27 -7.60 -24.36
CA ARG A 73 -4.33 -6.53 -24.07
C ARG A 73 -5.13 -5.26 -24.21
N SER A 74 -5.14 -4.45 -23.14
CA SER A 74 -5.69 -3.10 -23.19
C SER A 74 -5.31 -2.50 -24.54
N THR A 75 -6.31 -2.02 -25.29
CA THR A 75 -6.12 -1.40 -26.61
C THR A 75 -5.33 -0.10 -26.52
N HIS A 76 -5.05 0.37 -25.29
CA HIS A 76 -4.19 1.54 -25.05
C HIS A 76 -2.72 1.14 -25.13
N PRO A 77 -1.88 1.93 -25.84
CA PRO A 77 -0.45 1.66 -25.92
C PRO A 77 0.15 1.62 -24.52
N THR A 78 0.74 0.49 -24.16
CA THR A 78 1.29 0.24 -22.83
C THR A 78 2.56 1.05 -22.53
N SER A 79 3.15 1.68 -23.56
CA SER A 79 4.34 2.50 -23.40
C SER A 79 4.36 3.65 -24.39
N VAL A 80 4.94 4.78 -23.98
CA VAL A 80 5.26 5.90 -24.87
C VAL A 80 6.68 5.67 -25.38
N PRO A 81 6.94 5.78 -26.71
CA PRO A 81 8.29 5.65 -27.25
C PRO A 81 9.27 6.63 -26.60
N LEU A 82 10.49 6.20 -26.31
CA LEU A 82 11.52 7.06 -25.69
C LEU A 82 11.80 8.31 -26.52
N SER A 83 11.81 8.19 -27.86
CA SER A 83 11.97 9.35 -28.76
C SER A 83 10.92 10.42 -28.52
N LYS A 84 9.66 10.02 -28.24
CA LYS A 84 8.59 10.96 -27.92
C LYS A 84 8.78 11.56 -26.52
N ILE A 85 9.15 10.76 -25.53
CA ILE A 85 9.41 11.24 -24.15
C ILE A 85 10.53 12.29 -24.15
N PHE A 86 11.57 12.08 -24.92
CA PHE A 86 12.71 13.00 -25.01
C PHE A 86 12.56 14.12 -26.06
N SER A 87 11.43 14.20 -26.78
CA SER A 87 11.13 15.36 -27.61
C SER A 87 11.00 16.64 -26.76
N ASN A 88 11.25 17.81 -27.37
CA ASN A 88 11.30 19.08 -26.61
C ASN A 88 10.00 19.40 -25.84
N ASN A 89 8.85 18.97 -26.33
CA ASN A 89 7.54 19.43 -25.86
C ASN A 89 6.66 18.33 -25.27
N PHE A 90 7.11 17.06 -25.19
CA PHE A 90 6.22 16.00 -24.72
C PHE A 90 6.59 15.46 -23.36
N PRO A 91 5.55 15.19 -22.60
CA PRO A 91 4.41 16.04 -22.20
C PRO A 91 4.95 17.13 -21.27
N LEU A 92 6.22 17.00 -20.89
CA LEU A 92 7.01 17.87 -20.03
C LEU A 92 8.22 18.39 -20.78
N SER A 93 8.49 19.69 -20.71
CA SER A 93 9.69 20.29 -21.30
C SER A 93 10.96 19.97 -20.50
N LEU A 94 12.13 20.13 -21.12
CA LEU A 94 13.41 19.97 -20.41
C LEU A 94 13.61 21.00 -19.28
N PRO A 95 13.29 22.30 -19.44
CA PRO A 95 13.35 23.28 -18.36
C PRO A 95 12.52 22.88 -17.13
N GLU A 96 11.27 22.41 -17.32
CA GLU A 96 10.42 21.92 -16.24
C GLU A 96 11.03 20.70 -15.54
N SER A 97 11.59 19.74 -16.30
CA SER A 97 12.29 18.58 -15.72
C SER A 97 13.48 19.00 -14.86
N ILE A 98 14.24 20.02 -15.30
CA ILE A 98 15.35 20.58 -14.50
C ILE A 98 14.83 21.26 -13.23
N GLN A 99 13.71 22.00 -13.32
CA GLN A 99 13.09 22.62 -12.16
C GLN A 99 12.64 21.56 -11.13
N HIS A 100 11.97 20.51 -11.57
CA HIS A 100 11.57 19.40 -10.71
C HIS A 100 12.79 18.72 -10.07
N PHE A 101 13.88 18.55 -10.82
CA PHE A 101 15.11 17.97 -10.28
C PHE A 101 15.72 18.83 -9.17
N ARG A 102 15.66 20.15 -9.28
CA ARG A 102 16.14 21.07 -8.21
C ARG A 102 15.32 20.91 -6.93
N LEU A 103 14.03 20.64 -7.04
CA LEU A 103 13.09 20.50 -5.91
C LEU A 103 12.99 19.06 -5.38
N ARG A 104 13.66 18.08 -5.99
CA ARG A 104 13.50 16.64 -5.72
C ARG A 104 13.73 16.19 -4.28
N HIS A 105 14.41 16.98 -3.46
CA HIS A 105 14.68 16.65 -2.06
C HIS A 105 13.56 17.08 -1.10
N ASN A 106 12.50 17.70 -1.63
CA ASN A 106 11.37 18.14 -0.83
C ASN A 106 10.04 17.52 -1.33
N PRO A 107 9.84 16.20 -1.19
CA PRO A 107 8.60 15.55 -1.62
C PRO A 107 7.38 16.03 -0.83
N LEU A 108 7.55 16.49 0.42
CA LEU A 108 6.47 17.08 1.23
C LEU A 108 5.92 18.36 0.62
N LYS A 109 6.75 19.17 -0.07
CA LYS A 109 6.25 20.33 -0.80
C LYS A 109 5.31 19.92 -1.94
N PHE A 110 5.69 18.92 -2.74
CA PHE A 110 4.85 18.43 -3.82
C PHE A 110 3.53 17.83 -3.29
N GLN A 111 3.59 17.13 -2.14
CA GLN A 111 2.39 16.65 -1.46
C GLN A 111 1.52 17.81 -0.98
N HIS A 112 2.11 18.83 -0.37
CA HIS A 112 1.38 20.01 0.10
C HIS A 112 0.69 20.74 -1.07
N ASP A 113 1.43 21.03 -2.15
CA ASP A 113 0.90 21.72 -3.33
C ASP A 113 -0.28 20.94 -3.96
N LEU A 114 -0.19 19.59 -3.97
CA LEU A 114 -1.25 18.72 -4.44
C LEU A 114 -2.48 18.77 -3.52
N LEU A 115 -2.29 18.57 -2.22
CA LEU A 115 -3.39 18.54 -1.24
C LEU A 115 -4.05 19.91 -1.06
N ALA A 116 -3.33 21.01 -1.29
CA ALA A 116 -3.85 22.37 -1.20
C ALA A 116 -4.91 22.69 -2.29
N THR A 117 -5.16 21.78 -3.22
CA THR A 117 -6.31 21.88 -4.12
C THR A 117 -7.63 21.45 -3.46
N LEU A 118 -7.56 20.79 -2.29
CA LEU A 118 -8.75 20.35 -1.56
C LEU A 118 -9.33 21.51 -0.74
N PRO A 119 -10.67 21.64 -0.64
CA PRO A 119 -11.31 22.76 0.01
C PRO A 119 -11.09 22.81 1.53
N PHE A 120 -10.71 21.70 2.15
CA PHE A 120 -10.49 21.54 3.59
C PHE A 120 -9.00 21.42 3.96
N TYR A 121 -8.08 21.73 3.05
CA TYR A 121 -6.65 21.74 3.32
C TYR A 121 -5.95 22.91 2.58
N PRO A 122 -5.05 23.66 3.20
CA PRO A 122 -4.64 23.58 4.63
C PRO A 122 -5.58 24.31 5.59
N HIS A 123 -6.66 24.89 5.08
CA HIS A 123 -7.63 25.66 5.83
C HIS A 123 -8.93 24.89 6.04
N VAL A 124 -9.73 25.33 7.01
CA VAL A 124 -11.08 24.79 7.25
C VAL A 124 -11.96 25.05 6.03
N ASP A 125 -12.73 24.05 5.59
CA ASP A 125 -13.74 24.24 4.57
C ASP A 125 -14.91 25.08 5.09
N ALA A 126 -15.03 26.31 4.58
CA ALA A 126 -16.08 27.25 4.99
C ALA A 126 -17.51 26.74 4.74
N ARG A 127 -17.70 25.74 3.84
CA ARG A 127 -19.02 25.19 3.48
C ARG A 127 -19.57 24.21 4.51
N ASN A 128 -18.69 23.48 5.21
CA ASN A 128 -19.07 22.32 6.03
C ASN A 128 -18.21 22.12 7.30
N GLY A 129 -17.32 23.07 7.63
CA GLY A 129 -16.50 23.04 8.83
C GLY A 129 -15.44 21.93 8.89
N ARG A 130 -15.21 21.18 7.80
CA ARG A 130 -14.21 20.11 7.78
C ARG A 130 -12.80 20.67 7.88
N THR A 131 -11.96 19.89 8.53
CA THR A 131 -10.53 20.17 8.67
C THR A 131 -9.71 18.98 8.23
N SER A 132 -8.48 19.22 7.83
CA SER A 132 -7.53 18.15 7.56
C SER A 132 -6.11 18.58 7.89
N GLU A 133 -5.26 17.61 8.10
CA GLU A 133 -3.86 17.83 8.40
C GLU A 133 -2.97 16.71 7.85
N VAL A 134 -1.71 17.04 7.64
CA VAL A 134 -0.66 16.07 7.32
C VAL A 134 0.14 15.81 8.58
N LEU A 135 0.19 14.54 9.00
CA LEU A 135 0.85 14.12 10.23
C LEU A 135 2.05 13.22 9.92
N GLN A 136 3.11 13.36 10.69
CA GLN A 136 4.20 12.40 10.78
C GLN A 136 4.03 11.58 12.06
N VAL A 137 3.31 10.45 11.97
CA VAL A 137 2.99 9.60 13.12
C VAL A 137 4.19 8.74 13.49
N PRO A 138 4.84 8.95 14.65
CA PRO A 138 6.02 8.17 15.05
C PRO A 138 5.68 6.67 15.16
N ILE A 139 6.57 5.80 14.69
CA ILE A 139 6.35 4.35 14.76
C ILE A 139 7.43 3.60 15.54
N ASP A 140 8.50 4.27 15.90
CA ASP A 140 9.57 3.69 16.72
C ASP A 140 10.39 4.77 17.45
N SER A 141 11.29 4.33 18.34
CA SER A 141 12.22 5.20 19.07
C SER A 141 13.39 5.73 18.22
N LYS A 142 13.51 5.29 16.95
CA LYS A 142 14.58 5.73 16.03
C LYS A 142 14.20 6.96 15.23
N GLY A 143 13.02 7.53 15.48
CA GLY A 143 12.49 8.69 14.77
C GLY A 143 11.86 8.35 13.41
N ASN A 144 11.56 7.08 13.15
CA ASN A 144 10.79 6.70 11.98
C ASN A 144 9.31 7.03 12.18
N TYR A 145 8.64 7.40 11.08
CA TYR A 145 7.24 7.78 11.09
C TYR A 145 6.49 7.28 9.85
N ILE A 146 5.19 7.15 9.97
CA ILE A 146 4.24 7.05 8.87
C ILE A 146 3.69 8.44 8.56
N ASN A 147 3.77 8.84 7.29
CA ASN A 147 3.13 10.03 6.78
C ASN A 147 1.64 9.73 6.56
N GLU A 148 0.80 10.57 7.13
CA GLU A 148 -0.65 10.43 7.10
C GLU A 148 -1.29 11.74 6.68
N PHE A 149 -2.30 11.67 5.82
CA PHE A 149 -3.26 12.73 5.60
C PHE A 149 -4.58 12.33 6.26
N VAL A 150 -5.03 13.12 7.22
CA VAL A 150 -6.26 12.86 7.97
C VAL A 150 -7.28 13.97 7.72
N ILE A 151 -8.56 13.59 7.55
CA ILE A 151 -9.68 14.51 7.36
C ILE A 151 -10.68 14.26 8.48
N TYR A 152 -10.95 15.30 9.26
CA TYR A 152 -11.90 15.25 10.37
C TYR A 152 -13.25 15.84 9.97
N PRO A 153 -14.36 15.30 10.54
CA PRO A 153 -15.66 15.96 10.48
C PRO A 153 -15.63 17.34 11.18
N GLU A 154 -16.65 18.13 10.95
CA GLU A 154 -16.85 19.42 11.59
C GLU A 154 -16.74 19.32 13.12
N GLY A 155 -15.92 20.19 13.73
CA GLY A 155 -15.71 20.27 15.18
C GLY A 155 -15.09 19.04 15.82
N LYS A 156 -14.50 18.12 15.02
CA LYS A 156 -13.82 16.90 15.50
C LYS A 156 -12.32 16.98 15.31
N SER A 157 -11.60 16.18 16.10
CA SER A 157 -10.15 16.08 16.12
C SER A 157 -9.70 14.64 16.46
N GLN A 158 -8.39 14.42 16.54
CA GLN A 158 -7.83 13.14 17.00
C GLN A 158 -8.35 12.73 18.41
N ALA A 159 -8.66 13.68 19.28
CA ALA A 159 -9.18 13.41 20.62
C ALA A 159 -10.56 12.70 20.60
N ASP A 160 -11.34 12.89 19.53
CA ASP A 160 -12.67 12.31 19.35
C ASP A 160 -12.64 10.91 18.73
N SER A 161 -11.47 10.37 18.37
CA SER A 161 -11.32 9.12 17.57
C SER A 161 -12.15 7.95 18.07
N ALA A 162 -12.19 7.70 19.39
CA ALA A 162 -12.96 6.59 19.97
C ALA A 162 -14.47 6.61 19.65
N ASN A 163 -14.99 7.79 19.28
CA ASN A 163 -16.41 8.05 19.05
C ASN A 163 -16.75 8.30 17.56
N MET A 164 -15.80 8.10 16.67
CA MET A 164 -15.97 8.25 15.22
C MET A 164 -15.90 6.88 14.52
N LYS A 165 -16.38 6.83 13.30
CA LYS A 165 -16.05 5.78 12.34
C LYS A 165 -14.84 6.17 11.53
N HIS A 166 -14.06 5.20 11.14
CA HIS A 166 -12.78 5.45 10.49
C HIS A 166 -12.68 4.70 9.17
N LEU A 167 -12.31 5.40 8.12
CA LEU A 167 -11.86 4.82 6.86
C LEU A 167 -10.35 5.00 6.74
N LEU A 168 -9.62 3.89 6.59
CA LEU A 168 -8.21 3.91 6.22
C LEU A 168 -8.04 3.59 4.73
N MET A 169 -7.27 4.41 4.02
CA MET A 169 -6.91 4.25 2.62
C MET A 169 -5.42 3.93 2.51
N VAL A 170 -5.10 2.72 1.99
CA VAL A 170 -3.73 2.19 1.88
C VAL A 170 -3.37 2.00 0.41
N HIS A 171 -2.32 2.67 -0.04
CA HIS A 171 -1.87 2.62 -1.44
C HIS A 171 -1.11 1.34 -1.80
N GLY A 172 -0.94 1.11 -3.12
CA GLY A 172 -0.15 0.02 -3.69
C GLY A 172 1.31 0.39 -4.00
N TYR A 173 1.99 -0.52 -4.70
CA TYR A 173 3.36 -0.30 -5.15
C TYR A 173 3.46 0.90 -6.09
N GLY A 174 4.48 1.72 -5.88
CA GLY A 174 4.73 2.89 -6.73
C GLY A 174 3.66 3.98 -6.62
N ALA A 175 2.93 4.01 -5.52
CA ALA A 175 1.94 5.03 -5.23
C ALA A 175 2.24 5.72 -3.89
N GLY A 176 1.36 6.61 -3.48
CA GLY A 176 1.32 7.27 -2.20
C GLY A 176 -0.06 7.85 -1.98
N LEU A 177 -0.31 8.40 -0.80
CA LEU A 177 -1.62 8.92 -0.37
C LEU A 177 -2.22 9.96 -1.34
N GLY A 178 -1.37 10.76 -2.01
CA GLY A 178 -1.82 11.77 -2.97
C GLY A 178 -2.55 11.21 -4.20
N PHE A 179 -2.41 9.91 -4.50
CA PHE A 179 -3.14 9.30 -5.63
C PHE A 179 -4.65 9.18 -5.38
N TYR A 180 -5.09 9.35 -4.14
CA TYR A 180 -6.50 9.40 -3.77
C TYR A 180 -7.11 10.81 -3.82
N LEU A 181 -6.41 11.80 -4.40
CA LEU A 181 -6.85 13.19 -4.46
C LEU A 181 -8.32 13.34 -4.87
N LYS A 182 -8.73 12.65 -5.95
CA LYS A 182 -10.09 12.74 -6.51
C LYS A 182 -11.16 12.03 -5.70
N ASN A 183 -10.75 11.33 -4.65
CA ASN A 183 -11.65 10.55 -3.81
C ASN A 183 -11.93 11.25 -2.48
N PHE A 184 -10.99 12.07 -1.98
CA PHE A 184 -11.10 12.67 -0.66
C PHE A 184 -12.35 13.53 -0.48
N GLU A 185 -12.65 14.44 -1.42
CA GLU A 185 -13.78 15.36 -1.26
C GLU A 185 -15.12 14.61 -1.21
N ALA A 186 -15.33 13.65 -2.12
CA ALA A 186 -16.55 12.86 -2.15
C ALA A 186 -16.71 11.98 -0.91
N ILE A 187 -15.66 11.25 -0.53
CA ILE A 187 -15.70 10.34 0.63
C ILE A 187 -15.87 11.12 1.93
N ALA A 188 -15.26 12.28 2.05
CA ALA A 188 -15.37 13.15 3.21
C ALA A 188 -16.77 13.74 3.43
N THR A 189 -17.74 13.50 2.58
CA THR A 189 -19.14 13.99 2.78
C THR A 189 -19.85 13.31 3.97
N ARG A 190 -19.38 12.14 4.44
CA ARG A 190 -19.99 11.44 5.59
C ARG A 190 -19.60 12.11 6.90
N LYS A 191 -20.60 12.59 7.67
CA LYS A 191 -20.41 13.48 8.84
C LYS A 191 -19.77 12.83 10.05
N ASP A 192 -19.93 11.52 10.23
CA ASP A 192 -19.46 10.76 11.38
C ASP A 192 -18.17 9.97 11.09
N TRP A 193 -17.54 10.22 9.96
CA TRP A 193 -16.36 9.51 9.50
C TRP A 193 -15.10 10.38 9.52
N CYS A 194 -14.05 9.86 10.15
CA CYS A 194 -12.69 10.33 10.01
C CYS A 194 -12.00 9.53 8.88
N ILE A 195 -11.37 10.22 7.94
CA ILE A 195 -10.70 9.59 6.80
C ILE A 195 -9.20 9.68 7.00
N HIS A 196 -8.53 8.54 6.91
CA HIS A 196 -7.08 8.42 6.99
C HIS A 196 -6.54 7.91 5.66
N ALA A 197 -5.54 8.58 5.11
CA ALA A 197 -4.74 8.05 4.01
C ALA A 197 -3.29 8.02 4.47
N ILE A 198 -2.65 6.87 4.40
CA ILE A 198 -1.26 6.70 4.86
C ILE A 198 -0.32 6.37 3.71
N ASP A 199 0.90 6.85 3.81
CA ASP A 199 2.01 6.32 3.04
C ASP A 199 2.62 5.13 3.79
N LEU A 200 2.67 3.96 3.15
CA LEU A 200 3.30 2.78 3.71
C LEU A 200 4.76 3.07 4.09
N PHE A 201 5.24 2.44 5.16
CA PHE A 201 6.62 2.60 5.60
C PHE A 201 7.61 2.30 4.47
N GLY A 202 8.54 3.19 4.22
CA GLY A 202 9.46 3.10 3.09
C GLY A 202 8.93 3.61 1.75
N TYR A 203 7.70 4.18 1.72
CA TYR A 203 7.06 4.74 0.52
C TYR A 203 6.62 6.20 0.75
N GLY A 204 6.15 6.83 -0.31
CA GLY A 204 5.58 8.17 -0.27
C GLY A 204 6.46 9.16 0.47
N CYS A 205 5.88 9.90 1.38
CA CYS A 205 6.55 10.82 2.30
C CYS A 205 6.80 10.21 3.70
N SER A 206 6.52 8.91 3.93
CA SER A 206 6.91 8.19 5.14
C SER A 206 8.42 8.03 5.25
N SER A 207 8.93 7.77 6.46
CA SER A 207 10.35 7.47 6.67
C SER A 207 10.84 6.36 5.76
N ARG A 208 12.03 6.54 5.20
CA ARG A 208 12.65 5.62 4.22
C ARG A 208 14.00 5.11 4.73
N PRO A 209 14.03 4.30 5.81
CA PRO A 209 15.27 3.69 6.26
C PRO A 209 15.80 2.68 5.24
N HIS A 210 17.01 2.21 5.43
CA HIS A 210 17.56 1.15 4.60
C HIS A 210 16.71 -0.11 4.72
N PHE A 211 16.39 -0.74 3.58
CA PHE A 211 15.58 -1.96 3.54
C PHE A 211 16.46 -3.18 3.81
N HIS A 212 16.26 -3.85 4.94
CA HIS A 212 17.08 -4.99 5.39
C HIS A 212 16.43 -6.36 5.23
N PRO A 213 15.10 -6.51 5.01
CA PRO A 213 14.48 -7.83 4.96
C PRO A 213 15.13 -8.76 3.93
N GLN A 214 15.35 -10.01 4.31
CA GLN A 214 16.01 -11.05 3.49
C GLN A 214 15.04 -12.14 3.02
N ASN A 215 13.83 -12.19 3.58
CA ASN A 215 12.81 -13.16 3.25
C ASN A 215 11.41 -12.56 3.46
N LEU A 216 10.38 -13.26 2.99
CA LEU A 216 9.00 -12.79 3.06
C LEU A 216 8.54 -12.49 4.49
N ALA A 217 8.87 -13.33 5.46
CA ALA A 217 8.44 -13.12 6.85
C ALA A 217 8.99 -11.80 7.42
N GLN A 218 10.26 -11.48 7.14
CA GLN A 218 10.86 -10.21 7.53
C GLN A 218 10.26 -9.01 6.78
N VAL A 219 9.88 -9.19 5.51
CA VAL A 219 9.15 -8.16 4.74
C VAL A 219 7.80 -7.90 5.38
N GLU A 220 7.05 -8.94 5.70
CA GLU A 220 5.75 -8.81 6.35
C GLU A 220 5.90 -8.17 7.73
N ASP A 221 6.87 -8.58 8.53
CA ASP A 221 7.17 -7.96 9.83
C ASP A 221 7.46 -6.46 9.70
N TRP A 222 8.22 -6.06 8.70
CA TRP A 222 8.55 -4.66 8.43
C TRP A 222 7.29 -3.79 8.27
N PHE A 223 6.35 -4.25 7.45
CA PHE A 223 5.11 -3.51 7.19
C PHE A 223 4.08 -3.68 8.31
N HIS A 224 3.90 -4.89 8.80
CA HIS A 224 2.92 -5.19 9.85
C HIS A 224 3.23 -4.46 11.15
N HIS A 225 4.51 -4.41 11.54
CA HIS A 225 4.94 -3.72 12.75
C HIS A 225 4.73 -2.20 12.63
N SER A 226 5.11 -1.62 11.49
CA SER A 226 4.91 -0.19 11.24
C SER A 226 3.43 0.19 11.22
N PHE A 227 2.58 -0.63 10.57
CA PHE A 227 1.12 -0.45 10.58
C PHE A 227 0.54 -0.57 11.99
N LYS A 228 0.93 -1.61 12.73
CA LYS A 228 0.46 -1.81 14.11
C LYS A 228 0.80 -0.61 14.99
N ASN A 229 2.03 -0.11 14.93
CA ASN A 229 2.46 1.03 15.74
C ASN A 229 1.72 2.33 15.38
N TRP A 230 1.37 2.52 14.10
CA TRP A 230 0.48 3.58 13.68
C TRP A 230 -0.93 3.38 14.25
N PHE A 231 -1.50 2.19 14.09
CA PHE A 231 -2.86 1.87 14.52
C PHE A 231 -3.06 2.02 16.03
N ASP A 232 -2.10 1.55 16.84
CA ASP A 232 -2.13 1.64 18.31
C ASP A 232 -2.22 3.09 18.82
N GLN A 233 -1.73 4.08 18.04
CA GLN A 233 -1.78 5.49 18.43
C GLN A 233 -3.09 6.19 18.03
N LYS A 234 -3.93 5.56 17.22
CA LYS A 234 -5.13 6.20 16.68
C LYS A 234 -6.37 6.04 17.55
N ASN A 235 -6.35 5.17 18.54
CA ASN A 235 -7.49 4.89 19.42
C ASN A 235 -8.76 4.54 18.64
N ILE A 236 -8.60 3.79 17.54
CA ILE A 236 -9.68 3.37 16.64
C ILE A 236 -10.30 2.06 17.15
N ARG A 237 -11.61 2.02 17.28
CA ARG A 237 -12.34 0.79 17.58
C ARG A 237 -12.47 -0.05 16.30
N LYS A 238 -12.15 -1.35 16.39
CA LYS A 238 -12.14 -2.28 15.24
C LYS A 238 -13.51 -2.43 14.57
N GLU A 239 -14.58 -2.39 15.35
CA GLU A 239 -15.97 -2.42 14.88
C GLU A 239 -16.37 -1.18 14.06
N ASN A 240 -15.68 -0.07 14.26
CA ASN A 240 -15.87 1.20 13.54
C ASN A 240 -14.81 1.46 12.48
N PHE A 241 -14.03 0.44 12.09
CA PHE A 241 -12.88 0.59 11.23
C PHE A 241 -13.07 -0.13 9.89
N LEU A 242 -13.20 0.67 8.83
CA LEU A 242 -13.20 0.24 7.44
C LEU A 242 -11.81 0.44 6.86
N VAL A 243 -11.23 -0.59 6.27
CA VAL A 243 -9.93 -0.52 5.61
C VAL A 243 -10.11 -0.72 4.12
N MET A 244 -9.69 0.25 3.32
CA MET A 244 -9.59 0.18 1.87
C MET A 244 -8.13 0.11 1.49
N ALA A 245 -7.72 -0.96 0.83
CA ALA A 245 -6.33 -1.19 0.48
C ALA A 245 -6.19 -1.61 -0.99
N HIS A 246 -5.27 -0.95 -1.69
CA HIS A 246 -5.03 -1.15 -3.12
C HIS A 246 -3.82 -2.05 -3.39
N SER A 247 -3.98 -3.02 -4.31
CA SER A 247 -2.89 -3.80 -4.92
C SER A 247 -1.97 -4.45 -3.87
N MET A 248 -0.69 -4.10 -3.82
CA MET A 248 0.27 -4.53 -2.80
C MET A 248 -0.20 -4.20 -1.38
N GLY A 249 -0.79 -3.02 -1.17
CA GLY A 249 -1.35 -2.62 0.12
C GLY A 249 -2.45 -3.58 0.58
N ALA A 250 -3.30 -4.06 -0.34
CA ALA A 250 -4.32 -5.04 -0.05
C ALA A 250 -3.72 -6.39 0.41
N TYR A 251 -2.67 -6.86 -0.27
CA TYR A 251 -1.94 -8.05 0.16
C TYR A 251 -1.38 -7.89 1.59
N LEU A 252 -0.75 -6.75 1.87
CA LEU A 252 -0.17 -6.47 3.19
C LEU A 252 -1.22 -6.41 4.30
N MET A 253 -2.37 -5.77 4.04
CA MET A 253 -3.45 -5.70 5.04
C MET A 253 -4.11 -7.07 5.25
N ALA A 254 -4.32 -7.84 4.19
CA ALA A 254 -4.84 -9.21 4.31
C ALA A 254 -3.87 -10.11 5.11
N THR A 255 -2.56 -10.06 4.81
CA THR A 255 -1.56 -10.85 5.55
C THR A 255 -1.37 -10.36 6.98
N TYR A 256 -1.55 -9.05 7.25
CA TYR A 256 -1.64 -8.55 8.63
C TYR A 256 -2.78 -9.22 9.40
N GLY A 257 -3.98 -9.24 8.81
CA GLY A 257 -5.12 -9.92 9.41
C GLY A 257 -4.87 -11.42 9.61
N ILE A 258 -4.34 -12.12 8.62
CA ILE A 258 -4.06 -13.57 8.70
C ILE A 258 -3.02 -13.93 9.77
N LEU A 259 -1.98 -13.11 9.92
CA LEU A 259 -0.79 -13.46 10.71
C LEU A 259 -0.76 -12.77 12.08
N ARG A 260 -1.45 -11.64 12.26
CA ARG A 260 -1.36 -10.82 13.47
C ARG A 260 -2.69 -10.68 14.19
N ASP A 261 -3.72 -10.21 13.49
CA ASP A 261 -5.01 -9.89 14.12
C ASP A 261 -6.18 -10.15 13.16
N PRO A 262 -6.80 -11.32 13.20
CA PRO A 262 -7.89 -11.70 12.30
C PRO A 262 -9.12 -10.77 12.29
N SER A 263 -9.31 -9.99 13.34
CA SER A 263 -10.44 -9.07 13.54
C SER A 263 -9.97 -7.62 13.60
N PHE A 264 -8.88 -7.24 12.94
CA PHE A 264 -8.27 -5.92 13.07
C PHE A 264 -9.15 -4.77 12.54
N CYS A 265 -10.16 -5.08 11.73
CA CYS A 265 -11.14 -4.13 11.22
C CYS A 265 -12.53 -4.78 11.08
N LYS A 266 -13.57 -3.98 10.93
CA LYS A 266 -14.93 -4.47 10.64
C LYS A 266 -15.00 -5.04 9.23
N LYS A 267 -14.42 -4.33 8.25
CA LYS A 267 -14.43 -4.75 6.85
C LYS A 267 -13.15 -4.32 6.13
N LEU A 268 -12.66 -5.19 5.25
CA LEU A 268 -11.50 -4.94 4.39
C LEU A 268 -11.92 -4.92 2.91
N LEU A 269 -11.77 -3.77 2.26
CA LEU A 269 -11.96 -3.59 0.82
C LEU A 269 -10.65 -3.86 0.10
N MET A 270 -10.60 -4.95 -0.63
CA MET A 270 -9.44 -5.44 -1.40
C MET A 270 -9.53 -4.89 -2.83
N VAL A 271 -8.97 -3.70 -3.06
CA VAL A 271 -9.05 -2.98 -4.34
C VAL A 271 -7.94 -3.45 -5.28
N SER A 272 -8.28 -4.10 -6.36
CA SER A 272 -7.33 -4.68 -7.34
C SER A 272 -6.15 -5.40 -6.68
N PRO A 273 -6.38 -6.33 -5.74
CA PRO A 273 -5.34 -6.88 -4.89
C PRO A 273 -4.28 -7.64 -5.69
N GLY A 274 -3.00 -7.38 -5.38
CA GLY A 274 -1.86 -8.08 -5.96
C GLY A 274 -1.59 -9.43 -5.28
N ALA A 275 -0.90 -10.34 -5.98
CA ALA A 275 -0.40 -11.61 -5.46
C ALA A 275 -1.49 -12.52 -4.82
N VAL A 276 -2.71 -12.51 -5.36
CA VAL A 276 -3.81 -13.33 -4.82
C VAL A 276 -3.73 -14.78 -5.28
N ILE A 277 -3.42 -15.00 -6.57
CA ILE A 277 -3.36 -16.31 -7.21
C ILE A 277 -2.14 -16.36 -8.15
N LYS A 278 -1.59 -17.55 -8.40
CA LYS A 278 -0.59 -17.76 -9.45
C LYS A 278 -1.22 -17.74 -10.83
N HIS A 279 -0.53 -17.13 -11.78
CA HIS A 279 -0.96 -17.18 -13.17
C HIS A 279 -0.74 -18.59 -13.75
N ARG A 280 -1.71 -19.09 -14.52
CA ARG A 280 -1.59 -20.38 -15.19
C ARG A 280 -0.53 -20.39 -16.29
N ASN A 281 -0.41 -19.28 -17.01
CA ASN A 281 0.53 -19.13 -18.12
C ASN A 281 1.67 -18.22 -17.66
N GLN A 282 2.87 -18.79 -17.56
CA GLN A 282 4.05 -17.98 -17.28
C GLN A 282 4.24 -16.94 -18.40
N VAL A 283 4.31 -15.69 -18.02
CA VAL A 283 4.67 -14.61 -18.94
C VAL A 283 6.13 -14.80 -19.32
N ASN A 284 6.41 -14.97 -20.61
CA ASN A 284 7.77 -15.11 -21.09
C ASN A 284 8.49 -13.76 -20.97
N VAL A 285 9.32 -13.63 -19.94
CA VAL A 285 10.03 -12.38 -19.60
C VAL A 285 11.43 -12.46 -20.18
N PRO A 286 11.91 -11.43 -20.92
CA PRO A 286 13.28 -11.41 -21.45
C PRO A 286 14.33 -11.65 -20.37
N ALA A 287 15.35 -12.47 -20.66
CA ALA A 287 16.36 -12.88 -19.68
C ALA A 287 17.10 -11.72 -19.00
N TYR A 288 17.33 -10.59 -19.72
CA TYR A 288 17.94 -9.41 -19.13
C TYR A 288 17.04 -8.75 -18.07
N PHE A 289 15.72 -8.72 -18.31
CA PHE A 289 14.74 -8.17 -17.36
C PHE A 289 14.65 -9.06 -16.12
N GLN A 290 14.64 -10.38 -16.31
CA GLN A 290 14.69 -11.34 -15.21
C GLN A 290 15.91 -11.11 -14.31
N LYS A 291 17.10 -10.93 -14.90
CA LYS A 291 18.33 -10.61 -14.13
C LYS A 291 18.24 -9.29 -13.36
N LEU A 292 17.61 -8.26 -13.93
CA LEU A 292 17.40 -6.98 -13.24
C LEU A 292 16.42 -7.15 -12.07
N TRP A 293 15.37 -7.91 -12.28
CA TRP A 293 14.38 -8.24 -11.25
C TRP A 293 15.02 -9.01 -10.09
N GLU A 294 15.76 -10.08 -10.38
CA GLU A 294 16.46 -10.91 -9.39
C GLU A 294 17.50 -10.10 -8.59
N ARG A 295 18.10 -9.09 -9.20
CA ARG A 295 18.99 -8.12 -8.52
C ARG A 295 18.24 -7.07 -7.73
N ASN A 296 16.92 -7.21 -7.61
CA ASN A 296 16.05 -6.26 -6.92
C ASN A 296 16.21 -4.80 -7.42
N MET A 297 16.41 -4.63 -8.73
CA MET A 297 16.48 -3.30 -9.34
C MET A 297 15.07 -2.72 -9.50
N SER A 298 14.76 -1.75 -8.64
CA SER A 298 13.51 -1.01 -8.73
C SER A 298 13.45 -0.11 -9.98
N PRO A 299 12.30 0.03 -10.65
CA PRO A 299 12.12 1.01 -11.73
C PRO A 299 12.40 2.45 -11.27
N PHE A 300 12.18 2.77 -10.00
CA PHE A 300 12.50 4.09 -9.44
C PHE A 300 14.01 4.34 -9.35
N SER A 301 14.83 3.29 -9.29
CA SER A 301 16.29 3.43 -9.40
C SER A 301 16.71 4.02 -10.74
N ILE A 302 15.96 3.74 -11.82
CA ILE A 302 16.22 4.31 -13.15
C ILE A 302 15.87 5.80 -13.13
N VAL A 303 14.75 6.18 -12.54
CA VAL A 303 14.33 7.59 -12.39
C VAL A 303 15.38 8.38 -11.61
N ARG A 304 15.87 7.84 -10.48
CA ARG A 304 16.92 8.48 -9.67
C ARG A 304 18.24 8.63 -10.42
N LYS A 305 18.66 7.61 -11.19
CA LYS A 305 19.89 7.64 -11.99
C LYS A 305 19.79 8.53 -13.21
N ALA A 306 18.60 8.80 -13.73
CA ALA A 306 18.39 9.68 -14.87
C ALA A 306 18.64 11.18 -14.56
N GLY A 307 18.82 11.54 -13.30
CA GLY A 307 19.17 12.91 -12.89
C GLY A 307 18.17 13.95 -13.42
N LEU A 308 18.66 14.92 -14.18
CA LEU A 308 17.86 16.00 -14.77
C LEU A 308 16.73 15.51 -15.70
N LEU A 309 16.85 14.31 -16.25
CA LEU A 309 15.85 13.71 -17.15
C LEU A 309 14.85 12.80 -16.40
N GLY A 310 14.99 12.64 -15.10
CA GLY A 310 14.15 11.73 -14.31
C GLY A 310 12.67 12.08 -14.39
N SER A 311 12.31 13.37 -14.29
CA SER A 311 10.93 13.82 -14.41
C SER A 311 10.36 13.60 -15.80
N LYS A 312 11.17 13.81 -16.87
CA LYS A 312 10.75 13.46 -18.22
C LYS A 312 10.45 11.97 -18.38
N LEU A 313 11.25 11.08 -17.80
CA LEU A 313 10.96 9.65 -17.82
C LEU A 313 9.62 9.34 -17.12
N VAL A 314 9.38 9.93 -15.96
CA VAL A 314 8.12 9.77 -15.24
C VAL A 314 6.95 10.33 -16.05
N SER A 315 7.13 11.41 -16.82
CA SER A 315 6.08 12.00 -17.63
C SER A 315 5.54 11.07 -18.72
N GLY A 316 6.37 10.17 -19.25
CA GLY A 316 5.92 9.13 -20.18
C GLY A 316 4.91 8.15 -19.57
N TRP A 317 4.97 7.94 -18.27
CA TRP A 317 4.00 7.14 -17.51
C TRP A 317 2.83 8.00 -17.01
N SER A 318 3.09 9.15 -16.39
CA SER A 318 2.06 9.98 -15.75
C SER A 318 1.09 10.59 -16.74
N SER A 319 1.55 10.96 -17.96
CA SER A 319 0.70 11.48 -19.03
C SER A 319 -0.41 10.52 -19.46
N ARG A 320 -0.19 9.21 -19.31
CA ARG A 320 -1.21 8.19 -19.57
C ARG A 320 -2.04 7.91 -18.33
N ARG A 321 -1.35 7.86 -17.17
CA ARG A 321 -1.99 7.52 -15.89
C ARG A 321 -3.03 8.59 -15.49
N PHE A 322 -2.72 9.85 -15.74
CA PHE A 322 -3.55 10.99 -15.34
C PHE A 322 -4.29 11.63 -16.52
N ALA A 323 -4.40 10.95 -17.66
CA ALA A 323 -4.98 11.49 -18.90
C ALA A 323 -6.46 11.90 -18.78
N LYS A 324 -7.19 11.35 -17.79
CA LYS A 324 -8.60 11.67 -17.54
C LYS A 324 -8.82 12.86 -16.60
N LEU A 325 -7.74 13.40 -16.01
CA LEU A 325 -7.80 14.53 -15.09
C LEU A 325 -7.61 15.86 -15.84
N ASP A 326 -8.03 16.95 -15.22
CA ASP A 326 -7.69 18.26 -15.77
C ASP A 326 -6.18 18.51 -15.77
N SER A 327 -5.72 19.47 -16.58
CA SER A 327 -4.31 19.69 -16.81
C SER A 327 -3.53 20.05 -15.55
N LYS A 328 -4.12 20.84 -14.64
CA LYS A 328 -3.47 21.29 -13.41
C LYS A 328 -3.37 20.14 -12.40
N GLU A 329 -4.44 19.39 -12.22
CA GLU A 329 -4.44 18.20 -11.36
C GLU A 329 -3.43 17.15 -11.86
N ALA A 330 -3.40 16.91 -13.18
CA ALA A 330 -2.46 15.99 -13.82
C ALA A 330 -1.00 16.44 -13.62
N GLU A 331 -0.71 17.74 -13.71
CA GLU A 331 0.62 18.31 -13.42
C GLU A 331 1.02 18.13 -11.96
N LEU A 332 0.14 18.46 -11.02
CA LEU A 332 0.39 18.32 -9.58
C LEU A 332 0.60 16.86 -9.19
N LEU A 333 -0.21 15.93 -9.72
CA LEU A 333 -0.02 14.49 -9.51
C LEU A 333 1.27 13.98 -10.16
N HIS A 334 1.67 14.52 -11.32
CA HIS A 334 2.95 14.21 -11.93
C HIS A 334 4.12 14.64 -11.04
N THR A 335 4.11 15.89 -10.54
CA THR A 335 5.19 16.41 -9.69
C THR A 335 5.26 15.65 -8.37
N TYR A 336 4.12 15.33 -7.76
CA TYR A 336 4.05 14.48 -6.57
C TYR A 336 4.62 13.09 -6.83
N ALA A 337 4.17 12.40 -7.91
CA ALA A 337 4.68 11.09 -8.28
C ALA A 337 6.20 11.11 -8.52
N TYR A 338 6.70 12.11 -9.25
CA TYR A 338 8.13 12.29 -9.44
C TYR A 338 8.86 12.46 -8.11
N GLY A 339 8.35 13.29 -7.20
CA GLY A 339 8.95 13.54 -5.89
C GLY A 339 9.11 12.25 -5.07
N ILE A 340 8.05 11.45 -4.97
CA ILE A 340 8.10 10.18 -4.23
C ILE A 340 8.96 9.10 -4.92
N PHE A 341 9.09 9.12 -6.27
CA PHE A 341 9.95 8.19 -7.02
C PHE A 341 11.42 8.57 -6.92
N GLN A 342 11.72 9.85 -6.82
CA GLN A 342 13.09 10.37 -6.59
C GLN A 342 13.57 10.18 -5.16
N ALA A 343 12.68 10.05 -4.20
CA ALA A 343 13.04 9.83 -2.82
C ALA A 343 13.88 8.54 -2.66
N ARG A 344 14.64 8.44 -1.56
CA ARG A 344 15.52 7.30 -1.28
C ARG A 344 14.81 5.97 -1.43
N GLY A 345 15.44 4.99 -2.09
CA GLY A 345 14.93 3.62 -2.18
C GLY A 345 14.87 2.97 -0.79
N SER A 346 13.74 2.35 -0.49
CA SER A 346 13.46 1.68 0.78
C SER A 346 12.42 0.56 0.58
N GLY A 347 11.17 0.74 1.01
CA GLY A 347 10.10 -0.25 0.92
C GLY A 347 9.86 -0.83 -0.49
N GLU A 348 10.21 -0.11 -1.53
CA GLU A 348 10.06 -0.55 -2.92
C GLU A 348 10.79 -1.86 -3.26
N TYR A 349 11.84 -2.20 -2.49
CA TYR A 349 12.60 -3.43 -2.69
C TYR A 349 11.86 -4.69 -2.22
N MET A 350 10.72 -4.54 -1.56
CA MET A 350 9.88 -5.66 -1.15
C MET A 350 9.23 -6.42 -2.32
N LEU A 351 9.05 -5.77 -3.48
CA LEU A 351 8.26 -6.31 -4.57
C LEU A 351 8.76 -7.67 -5.04
N ASN A 352 10.08 -7.85 -5.11
CA ASN A 352 10.71 -9.11 -5.51
C ASN A 352 10.46 -10.27 -4.54
N PHE A 353 10.10 -9.99 -3.29
CA PHE A 353 9.71 -11.04 -2.33
C PHE A 353 8.27 -11.52 -2.53
N LEU A 354 7.40 -10.67 -3.09
CA LEU A 354 6.00 -10.98 -3.33
C LEU A 354 5.74 -11.53 -4.73
N LEU A 355 6.41 -10.96 -5.73
CA LEU A 355 6.17 -11.23 -7.13
C LEU A 355 7.42 -11.76 -7.83
N ALA A 356 7.23 -12.76 -8.66
CA ALA A 356 8.21 -13.21 -9.65
C ALA A 356 8.21 -12.27 -10.87
N PRO A 357 9.22 -12.35 -11.77
CA PRO A 357 9.19 -11.68 -13.05
C PRO A 357 7.89 -12.00 -13.81
N GLY A 358 7.28 -10.96 -14.41
CA GLY A 358 5.95 -11.10 -15.04
C GLY A 358 4.78 -10.91 -14.07
N ALA A 359 5.08 -10.42 -12.85
CA ALA A 359 4.11 -10.11 -11.80
C ALA A 359 3.32 -11.32 -11.28
N ASP A 360 3.85 -12.54 -11.43
CA ASP A 360 3.27 -13.75 -10.86
C ASP A 360 3.50 -13.81 -9.35
N ALA A 361 2.52 -14.32 -8.61
CA ALA A 361 2.59 -14.42 -7.15
C ALA A 361 3.63 -15.47 -6.70
N ARG A 362 4.62 -15.08 -5.90
CA ARG A 362 5.53 -16.04 -5.24
C ARG A 362 4.83 -16.77 -4.10
N PHE A 363 3.99 -16.05 -3.37
CA PHE A 363 3.26 -16.53 -2.20
C PHE A 363 1.80 -16.09 -2.32
N PRO A 364 0.99 -16.78 -3.14
CA PRO A 364 -0.37 -16.37 -3.44
C PRO A 364 -1.25 -16.36 -2.20
N LEU A 365 -2.02 -15.30 -2.02
CA LEU A 365 -2.85 -15.07 -0.84
C LEU A 365 -3.84 -16.22 -0.59
N VAL A 366 -4.36 -16.84 -1.64
CA VAL A 366 -5.27 -17.99 -1.58
C VAL A 366 -4.68 -19.18 -0.81
N GLU A 367 -3.34 -19.35 -0.83
CA GLU A 367 -2.62 -20.42 -0.14
C GLU A 367 -2.20 -20.01 1.29
N ARG A 368 -2.43 -18.73 1.69
CA ARG A 368 -1.94 -18.15 2.94
C ARG A 368 -2.93 -18.25 4.10
N GLY A 369 -4.05 -18.94 3.92
CA GLY A 369 -5.06 -19.12 4.97
C GLY A 369 -6.01 -17.94 5.08
N ILE A 370 -6.51 -17.45 3.96
CA ILE A 370 -7.48 -16.34 3.89
C ILE A 370 -8.73 -16.57 4.75
N HIS A 371 -9.10 -17.83 4.98
CA HIS A 371 -10.20 -18.22 5.87
C HIS A 371 -9.98 -17.88 7.36
N LYS A 372 -8.78 -17.47 7.75
CA LYS A 372 -8.52 -17.03 9.13
C LYS A 372 -9.06 -15.64 9.41
N LEU A 373 -9.29 -14.83 8.36
CA LEU A 373 -9.87 -13.49 8.52
C LEU A 373 -11.27 -13.57 9.06
N LYS A 374 -11.57 -12.77 10.09
CA LYS A 374 -12.87 -12.67 10.75
C LYS A 374 -13.59 -11.35 10.43
N CYS A 375 -12.97 -10.47 9.67
CA CYS A 375 -13.60 -9.27 9.13
C CYS A 375 -14.28 -9.57 7.79
N ASP A 376 -15.30 -8.81 7.43
CA ASP A 376 -15.93 -8.90 6.11
C ASP A 376 -14.96 -8.47 5.01
N LEU A 377 -15.11 -9.06 3.82
CA LEU A 377 -14.24 -8.81 2.67
C LEU A 377 -15.04 -8.37 1.45
N SER A 378 -14.57 -7.37 0.74
CA SER A 378 -15.03 -7.05 -0.62
C SER A 378 -13.85 -7.00 -1.57
N TRP A 379 -13.91 -7.78 -2.66
CA TRP A 379 -12.89 -7.87 -3.69
C TRP A 379 -13.33 -7.06 -4.89
N TRP A 380 -12.65 -5.96 -5.15
CA TRP A 380 -12.98 -5.03 -6.21
C TRP A 380 -11.96 -5.09 -7.34
N TYR A 381 -12.41 -5.35 -8.55
CA TYR A 381 -11.56 -5.42 -9.74
C TYR A 381 -12.08 -4.50 -10.83
N GLY A 382 -11.18 -3.89 -11.58
CA GLY A 382 -11.55 -3.23 -12.82
C GLY A 382 -11.89 -4.26 -13.90
N GLU A 383 -12.80 -3.91 -14.81
CA GLU A 383 -13.16 -4.76 -15.96
C GLU A 383 -11.94 -5.08 -16.86
N GLU A 384 -11.01 -4.13 -16.96
CA GLU A 384 -9.75 -4.24 -17.72
C GLU A 384 -8.53 -4.39 -16.79
N ASP A 385 -8.74 -4.84 -15.55
CA ASP A 385 -7.64 -5.06 -14.61
C ASP A 385 -6.73 -6.19 -15.09
N TRP A 386 -5.42 -6.00 -14.97
CA TRP A 386 -4.45 -7.06 -15.25
C TRP A 386 -4.30 -8.06 -14.08
N MET A 387 -4.89 -7.76 -12.91
CA MET A 387 -5.02 -8.70 -11.80
C MET A 387 -6.15 -9.70 -12.10
N ASP A 388 -5.89 -10.99 -11.87
CA ASP A 388 -6.87 -12.03 -12.13
C ASP A 388 -7.96 -12.06 -11.04
N ARG A 389 -9.17 -11.61 -11.40
CA ARG A 389 -10.34 -11.62 -10.51
C ARG A 389 -10.71 -13.02 -9.99
N LYS A 390 -10.33 -14.10 -10.70
CA LYS A 390 -10.55 -15.46 -10.23
C LYS A 390 -9.90 -15.73 -8.88
N GLY A 391 -8.80 -15.03 -8.57
CA GLY A 391 -8.18 -15.08 -7.25
C GLY A 391 -9.13 -14.60 -6.15
N GLY A 392 -9.77 -13.45 -6.33
CA GLY A 392 -10.77 -12.93 -5.41
C GLY A 392 -12.03 -13.80 -5.31
N GLU A 393 -12.52 -14.31 -6.47
CA GLU A 393 -13.65 -15.24 -6.52
C GLU A 393 -13.37 -16.53 -5.73
N LEU A 394 -12.16 -17.09 -5.85
CA LEU A 394 -11.73 -18.26 -5.10
C LEU A 394 -11.61 -17.98 -3.60
N CYS A 395 -10.92 -16.90 -3.24
CA CYS A 395 -10.81 -16.48 -1.85
C CYS A 395 -12.19 -16.23 -1.21
N SER A 396 -13.10 -15.58 -1.94
CA SER A 396 -14.46 -15.31 -1.47
C SER A 396 -15.22 -16.60 -1.19
N ARG A 397 -15.14 -17.60 -2.08
CA ARG A 397 -15.73 -18.92 -1.84
C ARG A 397 -15.14 -19.62 -0.63
N ILE A 398 -13.83 -19.58 -0.44
CA ILE A 398 -13.15 -20.17 0.73
C ILE A 398 -13.66 -19.52 2.02
N VAL A 399 -13.72 -18.19 2.08
CA VAL A 399 -14.18 -17.46 3.27
C VAL A 399 -15.65 -17.76 3.57
N ASN A 400 -16.52 -17.65 2.58
CA ASN A 400 -17.96 -17.91 2.74
C ASN A 400 -18.27 -19.38 3.07
N GLY A 401 -17.46 -20.32 2.60
CA GLY A 401 -17.59 -21.73 2.93
C GLY A 401 -17.11 -22.08 4.34
N TYR A 402 -16.16 -21.30 4.86
CA TYR A 402 -15.59 -21.55 6.18
C TYR A 402 -16.36 -20.84 7.32
N HIS A 403 -16.85 -19.61 7.07
CA HIS A 403 -17.53 -18.77 8.04
C HIS A 403 -19.05 -18.70 7.78
N LYS A 404 -19.84 -18.75 8.86
CA LYS A 404 -21.29 -18.50 8.78
C LYS A 404 -21.65 -17.01 8.86
N THR A 405 -20.82 -16.22 9.52
CA THR A 405 -21.08 -14.80 9.83
C THR A 405 -20.25 -13.82 8.98
N THR A 406 -19.02 -14.17 8.68
CA THR A 406 -18.15 -13.35 7.82
C THR A 406 -18.61 -13.43 6.37
N LYS A 407 -18.80 -12.28 5.73
CA LYS A 407 -19.26 -12.18 4.34
C LYS A 407 -18.10 -11.77 3.44
N SER A 408 -18.02 -12.39 2.27
CA SER A 408 -17.05 -12.03 1.24
C SER A 408 -17.73 -11.90 -0.12
N THR A 409 -17.56 -10.75 -0.78
CA THR A 409 -18.16 -10.41 -2.08
C THR A 409 -17.11 -10.06 -3.11
N VAL A 410 -17.47 -10.16 -4.40
CA VAL A 410 -16.61 -9.74 -5.53
C VAL A 410 -17.41 -8.80 -6.42
N ASP A 411 -16.84 -7.63 -6.72
CA ASP A 411 -17.45 -6.60 -7.54
C ASP A 411 -16.53 -6.18 -8.68
N ILE A 412 -17.11 -5.93 -9.88
CA ILE A 412 -16.40 -5.53 -11.08
C ILE A 412 -16.77 -4.09 -11.46
N PHE A 413 -15.74 -3.26 -11.58
CA PHE A 413 -15.89 -1.85 -11.94
C PHE A 413 -15.72 -1.67 -13.45
N LYS A 414 -16.78 -1.25 -14.13
CA LYS A 414 -16.76 -1.02 -15.58
C LYS A 414 -15.82 0.12 -15.95
N HIS A 415 -15.24 0.04 -17.14
CA HIS A 415 -14.37 1.08 -17.71
C HIS A 415 -13.16 1.43 -16.82
N SER A 416 -12.68 0.45 -16.06
CA SER A 416 -11.59 0.62 -15.11
C SER A 416 -10.54 -0.47 -15.31
N GLY A 417 -9.27 -0.08 -15.21
CA GLY A 417 -8.13 -0.98 -15.09
C GLY A 417 -7.72 -1.15 -13.63
N HIS A 418 -6.42 -1.27 -13.41
CA HIS A 418 -5.83 -1.55 -12.09
C HIS A 418 -6.03 -0.44 -11.04
N HIS A 419 -6.17 0.82 -11.46
CA HIS A 419 -6.36 1.94 -10.54
C HIS A 419 -7.81 2.44 -10.60
N ILE A 420 -8.74 1.63 -10.14
CA ILE A 420 -10.19 1.87 -10.19
C ILE A 420 -10.53 3.28 -9.70
N TYR A 421 -9.89 3.72 -8.61
CA TYR A 421 -10.09 5.03 -7.97
C TYR A 421 -9.66 6.24 -8.81
N LEU A 422 -8.91 6.01 -9.91
CA LEU A 422 -8.54 7.03 -10.91
C LEU A 422 -9.22 6.80 -12.25
N ASP A 423 -9.55 5.55 -12.59
CA ASP A 423 -10.08 5.19 -13.90
C ASP A 423 -11.59 5.44 -13.96
N ASN A 424 -12.33 5.16 -12.86
CA ASN A 424 -13.76 5.42 -12.72
C ASN A 424 -14.06 6.00 -11.33
N ILE A 425 -13.71 7.27 -11.17
CA ILE A 425 -13.73 7.99 -9.88
C ILE A 425 -15.13 7.96 -9.26
N GLU A 426 -16.18 8.23 -10.06
CA GLU A 426 -17.55 8.30 -9.58
C GLU A 426 -18.03 6.95 -9.04
N MET A 427 -17.90 5.88 -9.84
CA MET A 427 -18.33 4.54 -9.42
C MET A 427 -17.55 4.08 -8.19
N PHE A 428 -16.25 4.36 -8.13
CA PHE A 428 -15.43 4.03 -6.97
C PHE A 428 -15.88 4.78 -5.71
N ASN A 429 -16.04 6.10 -5.81
CA ASN A 429 -16.49 6.92 -4.68
C ASN A 429 -17.85 6.47 -4.16
N ASN A 430 -18.80 6.22 -5.05
CA ASN A 430 -20.13 5.73 -4.69
C ASN A 430 -20.08 4.37 -3.98
N ALA A 431 -19.22 3.45 -4.45
CA ALA A 431 -19.05 2.15 -3.82
C ALA A 431 -18.45 2.27 -2.41
N VAL A 432 -17.42 3.12 -2.21
CA VAL A 432 -16.85 3.38 -0.88
C VAL A 432 -17.91 3.97 0.06
N LEU A 433 -18.68 4.97 -0.41
CA LEU A 433 -19.74 5.59 0.37
C LEU A 433 -20.82 4.58 0.79
N GLN A 434 -21.21 3.67 -0.12
CA GLN A 434 -22.15 2.58 0.22
C GLN A 434 -21.59 1.65 1.31
N GLU A 435 -20.30 1.32 1.26
CA GLU A 435 -19.68 0.50 2.30
C GLU A 435 -19.59 1.25 3.65
N MET A 436 -19.31 2.55 3.61
CA MET A 436 -19.36 3.40 4.82
C MET A 436 -20.78 3.43 5.41
N ASP A 437 -21.80 3.59 4.58
CA ASP A 437 -23.21 3.63 5.01
C ASP A 437 -23.66 2.30 5.62
N ARG A 438 -23.18 1.16 5.10
CA ARG A 438 -23.49 -0.18 5.67
C ARG A 438 -22.96 -0.33 7.10
N ILE A 439 -21.76 0.17 7.40
CA ILE A 439 -21.20 0.14 8.77
C ILE A 439 -21.94 1.13 9.68
N SER A 440 -22.58 2.15 9.14
CA SER A 440 -23.36 3.12 9.92
C SER A 440 -24.73 2.59 10.37
N ILE A 441 -25.25 1.60 9.69
CA ILE A 441 -26.59 1.04 9.90
C ILE A 441 -26.58 -0.18 10.85
N GLU A 442 -25.44 -0.87 10.99
CA GLU A 442 -25.27 -2.00 11.91
C GLU A 442 -24.88 -1.54 13.33
#